data_6142e56e71b38a114b77c133c85d76d3
#
_entry.id   6142e56e71b38a114b77c133c85d76d3
#
_cell.length_a   1.000
_cell.length_b   1.000
_cell.length_c   1.000
_cell.angle_alpha   90.00
_cell.angle_beta   90.00
_cell.angle_gamma   90.00
#
_symmetry.space_group_name_H-M   'P 1'
#
loop_
_entity.id
_entity.type
_entity.pdbx_description
1 polymer ?
#
loop_
_entity_poly.entity_id
_entity_poly.type
_entity_poly.pdbx_seq_one_letter_code
_entity_poly.pdbx_strand_id
1 'polypeptide(L)'
;AEGGALVWREIPGIDNDWIYNQFMLLSLHGQNKDALAKTKLGAWEYDIVMPAYKCNMTDIMAGIGLAQMQRYPGILARRKEILEKYREGLSELPVDMLMHDKAENGEEVHSSYHLCLVRLNGKGLEFRNQLIIDMAEAGVAANVHYKPLPMHTAYKKLGFDIKDYPNAYRQFENEITLPLHTCLTDEQAEAVIDTFKGCYRKLEKMDMDREIGGLK
;
A
#
# COMPACT_ATOMS: atom_id res chain seq x y z
N ALA A 1 -11.30 10.18 -1.03
CA ALA A 1 -11.94 9.88 -2.31
C ALA A 1 -11.18 8.77 -3.01
N GLU A 2 -11.90 7.85 -3.63
CA GLU A 2 -11.32 6.73 -4.35
C GLU A 2 -11.42 6.98 -5.85
N GLY A 3 -10.45 6.49 -6.61
CA GLY A 3 -10.43 6.60 -8.05
C GLY A 3 -9.37 5.73 -8.66
N GLY A 4 -9.48 5.46 -9.96
CA GLY A 4 -8.53 4.70 -10.72
C GLY A 4 -8.52 5.12 -12.18
N ALA A 5 -7.42 4.84 -12.84
CA ALA A 5 -7.29 5.04 -14.27
C ALA A 5 -6.72 3.76 -14.89
N LEU A 6 -7.19 3.44 -16.08
CA LEU A 6 -6.73 2.31 -16.85
C LEU A 6 -6.09 2.82 -18.12
N VAL A 7 -4.85 2.41 -18.34
CA VAL A 7 -4.10 2.69 -19.55
C VAL A 7 -3.56 1.37 -20.10
N TRP A 8 -3.44 1.27 -21.43
CA TRP A 8 -2.90 0.07 -22.06
C TRP A 8 -1.96 0.44 -23.21
N ARG A 9 -1.10 -0.48 -23.56
CA ARG A 9 -0.28 -0.40 -24.76
C ARG A 9 -1.03 -1.06 -25.92
N GLU A 10 -0.67 -0.71 -27.13
CA GLU A 10 -1.15 -1.40 -28.33
C GLU A 10 -0.89 -2.91 -28.20
N ILE A 11 -1.94 -3.70 -28.42
CA ILE A 11 -1.88 -5.17 -28.38
C ILE A 11 -1.98 -5.66 -29.82
N PRO A 12 -0.95 -6.34 -30.35
CA PRO A 12 -0.98 -6.84 -31.74
C PRO A 12 -2.21 -7.68 -32.01
N GLY A 13 -2.96 -7.34 -33.05
CA GLY A 13 -4.16 -8.07 -33.50
C GLY A 13 -5.44 -7.71 -32.76
N ILE A 14 -5.41 -6.74 -31.82
CA ILE A 14 -6.60 -6.23 -31.13
C ILE A 14 -6.75 -4.74 -31.43
N ASP A 15 -7.96 -4.36 -31.86
CA ASP A 15 -8.30 -2.97 -32.14
C ASP A 15 -8.41 -2.16 -30.84
N ASN A 16 -7.74 -1.03 -30.78
CA ASN A 16 -7.77 -0.13 -29.62
C ASN A 16 -9.17 0.44 -29.36
N ASP A 17 -9.96 0.72 -30.39
CA ASP A 17 -11.34 1.20 -30.22
C ASP A 17 -12.23 0.11 -29.63
N TRP A 18 -11.98 -1.15 -29.99
CA TRP A 18 -12.67 -2.27 -29.36
C TRP A 18 -12.33 -2.37 -27.87
N ILE A 19 -11.04 -2.26 -27.50
CA ILE A 19 -10.61 -2.27 -26.08
C ILE A 19 -11.27 -1.13 -25.32
N TYR A 20 -11.21 0.09 -25.86
CA TYR A 20 -11.86 1.26 -25.24
C TYR A 20 -13.35 1.03 -25.01
N ASN A 21 -14.07 0.54 -26.01
CA ASN A 21 -15.49 0.27 -25.92
C ASN A 21 -15.81 -0.82 -24.87
N GLN A 22 -14.96 -1.85 -24.72
CA GLN A 22 -15.14 -2.85 -23.65
C GLN A 22 -15.03 -2.21 -22.26
N PHE A 23 -14.05 -1.33 -22.04
CA PHE A 23 -13.93 -0.64 -20.76
C PHE A 23 -15.10 0.31 -20.48
N MET A 24 -15.59 1.00 -21.48
CA MET A 24 -16.78 1.84 -21.36
C MET A 24 -18.02 1.02 -20.96
N LEU A 25 -18.26 -0.09 -21.61
CA LEU A 25 -19.35 -1.02 -21.27
C LEU A 25 -19.18 -1.56 -19.86
N LEU A 26 -17.99 -2.07 -19.50
CA LEU A 26 -17.71 -2.64 -18.16
C LEU A 26 -17.87 -1.63 -17.04
N SER A 27 -17.52 -0.37 -17.28
CA SER A 27 -17.58 0.67 -16.24
C SER A 27 -18.96 1.29 -16.06
N LEU A 28 -19.88 1.16 -17.02
CA LEU A 28 -21.20 1.82 -17.04
C LEU A 28 -22.32 0.83 -17.34
N HIS A 29 -22.54 -0.15 -16.50
CA HIS A 29 -23.67 -1.12 -16.56
C HIS A 29 -23.74 -1.97 -17.84
N GLY A 30 -22.79 -1.91 -18.74
CA GLY A 30 -22.91 -2.51 -20.09
C GLY A 30 -23.84 -1.74 -21.02
N GLN A 31 -24.09 -0.44 -20.77
CA GLN A 31 -24.91 0.39 -21.63
C GLN A 31 -24.19 0.74 -22.93
N ASN A 32 -24.90 0.61 -24.06
CA ASN A 32 -24.37 0.92 -25.39
C ASN A 32 -24.39 2.44 -25.73
N LYS A 33 -24.91 3.30 -24.86
CA LYS A 33 -24.95 4.75 -25.01
C LYS A 33 -24.50 5.45 -23.71
N ASP A 34 -23.63 6.42 -23.85
CA ASP A 34 -23.21 7.30 -22.75
C ASP A 34 -24.23 8.44 -22.49
N ALA A 35 -23.95 9.27 -21.47
CA ALA A 35 -24.82 10.38 -21.11
C ALA A 35 -24.91 11.45 -22.21
N LEU A 36 -23.82 11.68 -22.99
CA LEU A 36 -23.80 12.67 -24.08
C LEU A 36 -24.65 12.20 -25.28
N ALA A 37 -24.59 10.92 -25.61
CA ALA A 37 -25.43 10.35 -26.67
C ALA A 37 -26.91 10.45 -26.35
N LYS A 38 -27.29 10.45 -25.05
CA LYS A 38 -28.69 10.59 -24.58
C LYS A 38 -29.23 12.03 -24.64
N THR A 39 -28.39 13.04 -24.83
CA THR A 39 -28.85 14.46 -24.92
C THR A 39 -29.46 14.81 -26.28
N LYS A 40 -29.31 13.97 -27.30
CA LYS A 40 -29.91 14.17 -28.61
C LYS A 40 -31.42 13.93 -28.57
N LEU A 41 -32.19 14.73 -29.31
CA LEU A 41 -33.65 14.63 -29.37
C LEU A 41 -34.05 13.18 -29.80
N GLY A 42 -34.88 12.51 -29.01
CA GLY A 42 -35.32 11.14 -29.27
C GLY A 42 -34.31 10.03 -28.86
N ALA A 43 -33.18 10.36 -28.24
CA ALA A 43 -32.13 9.39 -27.87
C ALA A 43 -32.30 8.79 -26.45
N TRP A 44 -33.55 8.74 -25.94
CA TRP A 44 -33.81 8.15 -24.62
C TRP A 44 -33.59 6.64 -24.55
N GLU A 45 -33.77 5.93 -25.69
CA GLU A 45 -33.65 4.48 -25.78
C GLU A 45 -32.17 4.07 -25.76
N TYR A 46 -31.85 3.14 -24.90
CA TYR A 46 -30.53 2.51 -24.77
C TYR A 46 -30.72 1.02 -24.46
N ASP A 47 -29.69 0.23 -24.70
CA ASP A 47 -29.68 -1.18 -24.35
C ASP A 47 -28.54 -1.50 -23.38
N ILE A 48 -28.74 -2.52 -22.54
CA ILE A 48 -27.72 -3.13 -21.69
C ILE A 48 -27.30 -4.42 -22.38
N VAL A 49 -26.17 -4.34 -23.11
CA VAL A 49 -25.69 -5.43 -23.95
C VAL A 49 -24.94 -6.52 -23.17
N MET A 50 -24.57 -6.24 -21.91
CA MET A 50 -23.97 -7.19 -20.99
C MET A 50 -24.16 -6.76 -19.53
N PRO A 51 -24.29 -7.70 -18.56
CA PRO A 51 -24.25 -7.34 -17.14
C PRO A 51 -22.85 -6.86 -16.75
N ALA A 52 -22.75 -5.63 -16.25
CA ALA A 52 -21.48 -5.00 -15.92
C ALA A 52 -21.56 -4.10 -14.70
N TYR A 53 -20.45 -3.47 -14.34
CA TYR A 53 -20.31 -2.69 -13.11
C TYR A 53 -20.80 -1.25 -13.30
N LYS A 54 -21.01 -0.56 -12.16
CA LYS A 54 -21.17 0.90 -12.11
C LYS A 54 -19.96 1.47 -11.39
N CYS A 55 -18.92 1.81 -12.13
CA CYS A 55 -17.65 2.30 -11.60
C CYS A 55 -17.02 3.43 -12.43
N ASN A 56 -17.85 4.17 -13.19
CA ASN A 56 -17.39 5.36 -13.89
C ASN A 56 -17.04 6.48 -12.92
N MET A 57 -15.93 7.17 -13.17
CA MET A 57 -15.50 8.34 -12.42
C MET A 57 -16.39 9.53 -12.74
N THR A 58 -16.75 10.32 -11.72
CA THR A 58 -17.44 11.60 -11.92
C THR A 58 -16.45 12.70 -12.28
N ASP A 59 -16.92 13.76 -12.96
CA ASP A 59 -16.07 14.89 -13.38
C ASP A 59 -15.41 15.60 -12.19
N ILE A 60 -16.11 15.70 -11.04
CA ILE A 60 -15.55 16.26 -9.81
C ILE A 60 -14.33 15.43 -9.35
N MET A 61 -14.45 14.11 -9.35
CA MET A 61 -13.37 13.22 -8.96
C MET A 61 -12.22 13.24 -9.97
N ALA A 62 -12.55 13.30 -11.26
CA ALA A 62 -11.57 13.44 -12.33
C ALA A 62 -10.80 14.78 -12.21
N GLY A 63 -11.49 15.89 -11.91
CA GLY A 63 -10.87 17.19 -11.68
C GLY A 63 -9.88 17.18 -10.51
N ILE A 64 -10.23 16.53 -9.40
CA ILE A 64 -9.30 16.31 -8.25
C ILE A 64 -8.10 15.47 -8.70
N GLY A 65 -8.34 14.38 -9.44
CA GLY A 65 -7.30 13.51 -9.98
C GLY A 65 -6.31 14.26 -10.87
N LEU A 66 -6.79 15.09 -11.79
CA LEU A 66 -5.96 15.91 -12.66
C LEU A 66 -5.06 16.87 -11.87
N ALA A 67 -5.61 17.54 -10.84
CA ALA A 67 -4.83 18.42 -9.97
C ALA A 67 -3.74 17.64 -9.21
N GLN A 68 -4.00 16.41 -8.76
CA GLN A 68 -3.00 15.56 -8.12
C GLN A 68 -1.93 15.07 -9.11
N MET A 69 -2.29 14.76 -10.35
CA MET A 69 -1.33 14.36 -11.39
C MET A 69 -0.27 15.43 -11.65
N GLN A 70 -0.64 16.71 -11.63
CA GLN A 70 0.32 17.82 -11.77
C GLN A 70 1.32 17.87 -10.60
N ARG A 71 0.92 17.47 -9.41
CA ARG A 71 1.74 17.45 -8.19
C ARG A 71 2.52 16.15 -8.01
N TYR A 72 2.19 15.12 -8.77
CA TYR A 72 2.67 13.75 -8.55
C TYR A 72 4.19 13.61 -8.55
N PRO A 73 4.97 14.25 -9.45
CA PRO A 73 6.43 14.19 -9.39
C PRO A 73 7.00 14.69 -8.05
N GLY A 74 6.48 15.80 -7.52
CA GLY A 74 6.89 16.33 -6.21
C GLY A 74 6.48 15.42 -5.04
N ILE A 75 5.31 14.75 -5.15
CA ILE A 75 4.86 13.76 -4.18
C ILE A 75 5.83 12.58 -4.13
N LEU A 76 6.25 12.06 -5.29
CA LEU A 76 7.21 10.96 -5.36
C LEU A 76 8.58 11.34 -4.79
N ALA A 77 9.09 12.52 -5.18
CA ALA A 77 10.38 13.02 -4.67
C ALA A 77 10.36 13.12 -3.13
N ARG A 78 9.33 13.73 -2.56
CA ARG A 78 9.22 13.88 -1.10
C ARG A 78 9.12 12.56 -0.37
N ARG A 79 8.33 11.60 -0.87
CA ARG A 79 8.25 10.26 -0.28
C ARG A 79 9.59 9.54 -0.32
N LYS A 80 10.31 9.64 -1.42
CA LYS A 80 11.66 9.07 -1.57
C LYS A 80 12.61 9.65 -0.54
N GLU A 81 12.66 10.98 -0.37
CA GLU A 81 13.50 11.65 0.62
C GLU A 81 13.26 11.13 2.05
N ILE A 82 11.98 10.98 2.45
CA ILE A 82 11.63 10.46 3.78
C ILE A 82 12.09 9.00 3.93
N LEU A 83 11.90 8.17 2.90
CA LEU A 83 12.35 6.77 2.92
C LEU A 83 13.87 6.66 3.03
N GLU A 84 14.61 7.52 2.35
CA GLU A 84 16.08 7.57 2.44
C GLU A 84 16.53 7.96 3.84
N LYS A 85 15.89 8.95 4.47
CA LYS A 85 16.13 9.32 5.88
C LYS A 85 15.86 8.15 6.83
N TYR A 86 14.75 7.44 6.66
CA TYR A 86 14.44 6.26 7.47
C TYR A 86 15.48 5.16 7.27
N ARG A 87 15.90 4.90 6.04
CA ARG A 87 16.92 3.88 5.73
C ARG A 87 18.25 4.21 6.41
N GLU A 88 18.70 5.46 6.33
CA GLU A 88 19.91 5.91 6.98
C GLU A 88 19.77 5.87 8.51
N GLY A 89 18.69 6.44 9.04
CA GLY A 89 18.46 6.54 10.49
C GLY A 89 18.29 5.17 11.18
N LEU A 90 17.78 4.16 10.49
CA LEU A 90 17.58 2.82 11.04
C LEU A 90 18.69 1.81 10.69
N SER A 91 19.73 2.24 9.95
CA SER A 91 20.79 1.35 9.43
C SER A 91 21.58 0.59 10.48
N GLU A 92 21.64 1.08 11.71
CA GLU A 92 22.33 0.44 12.84
C GLU A 92 21.52 -0.67 13.52
N LEU A 93 20.22 -0.80 13.22
CA LEU A 93 19.35 -1.82 13.77
C LEU A 93 19.27 -3.03 12.83
N PRO A 94 19.03 -4.24 13.37
CA PRO A 94 18.84 -5.43 12.56
C PRO A 94 17.45 -5.45 11.91
N VAL A 95 17.23 -4.52 10.98
CA VAL A 95 15.98 -4.37 10.25
C VAL A 95 16.25 -4.30 8.75
N ASP A 96 15.32 -4.79 7.95
CA ASP A 96 15.33 -4.66 6.49
C ASP A 96 14.18 -3.76 6.03
N MET A 97 14.47 -2.77 5.21
CA MET A 97 13.45 -1.95 4.58
C MET A 97 13.18 -2.42 3.16
N LEU A 98 11.92 -2.38 2.74
CA LEU A 98 11.53 -2.68 1.36
C LEU A 98 12.34 -1.82 0.38
N MET A 99 12.91 -2.47 -0.63
CA MET A 99 13.60 -1.78 -1.74
C MET A 99 12.55 -1.22 -2.72
N HIS A 100 12.71 0.06 -3.08
CA HIS A 100 11.78 0.79 -3.95
C HIS A 100 12.33 1.11 -5.34
N ASP A 101 13.62 0.93 -5.54
CA ASP A 101 14.38 1.38 -6.71
C ASP A 101 15.21 0.27 -7.37
N LYS A 102 15.31 -0.90 -6.74
CA LYS A 102 15.96 -2.08 -7.34
C LYS A 102 15.17 -3.34 -7.04
N ALA A 103 15.05 -4.21 -8.04
CA ALA A 103 14.60 -5.58 -7.86
C ALA A 103 15.76 -6.46 -7.33
N GLU A 104 15.44 -7.66 -6.81
CA GLU A 104 16.44 -8.62 -6.32
C GLU A 104 17.46 -9.02 -7.39
N ASN A 105 17.07 -9.04 -8.65
CA ASN A 105 17.94 -9.31 -9.80
C ASN A 105 18.82 -8.09 -10.20
N GLY A 106 18.71 -6.98 -9.49
CA GLY A 106 19.47 -5.75 -9.75
C GLY A 106 18.89 -4.82 -10.81
N GLU A 107 17.76 -5.17 -11.42
CA GLU A 107 17.06 -4.29 -12.36
C GLU A 107 16.52 -3.04 -11.63
N GLU A 108 16.60 -1.89 -12.33
CA GLU A 108 16.01 -0.65 -11.86
C GLU A 108 14.48 -0.74 -11.91
N VAL A 109 13.83 -0.41 -10.80
CA VAL A 109 12.37 -0.34 -10.68
C VAL A 109 11.96 1.04 -10.17
N HIS A 110 10.79 1.49 -10.60
CA HIS A 110 10.22 2.75 -10.14
C HIS A 110 8.97 2.48 -9.31
N SER A 111 9.08 2.71 -8.01
CA SER A 111 7.97 2.59 -7.06
C SER A 111 7.23 3.91 -6.90
N SER A 112 5.99 3.84 -6.42
CA SER A 112 5.23 5.02 -5.95
C SER A 112 5.66 5.49 -4.55
N TYR A 113 6.57 4.80 -3.90
CA TYR A 113 6.99 5.05 -2.52
C TYR A 113 5.80 5.19 -1.57
N HIS A 114 4.80 4.31 -1.73
CA HIS A 114 3.53 4.44 -1.01
C HIS A 114 3.65 4.08 0.47
N LEU A 115 4.33 2.97 0.78
CA LEU A 115 4.46 2.43 2.13
C LEU A 115 5.93 2.31 2.54
N CYS A 116 6.23 2.64 3.79
CA CYS A 116 7.52 2.35 4.42
C CYS A 116 7.42 1.05 5.23
N LEU A 117 7.67 -0.07 4.58
CA LEU A 117 7.64 -1.39 5.21
C LEU A 117 9.02 -1.71 5.80
N VAL A 118 9.06 -2.02 7.09
CA VAL A 118 10.26 -2.39 7.83
C VAL A 118 10.07 -3.79 8.40
N ARG A 119 10.99 -4.70 8.12
CA ARG A 119 11.02 -6.03 8.71
C ARG A 119 12.01 -6.08 9.87
N LEU A 120 11.55 -6.64 10.98
CA LEU A 120 12.33 -6.78 12.21
C LEU A 120 13.05 -8.14 12.18
N ASN A 121 14.33 -8.16 11.80
CA ASN A 121 15.07 -9.40 11.62
C ASN A 121 15.22 -10.17 12.93
N GLY A 122 14.86 -11.46 12.89
CA GLY A 122 14.91 -12.35 14.07
C GLY A 122 13.85 -12.08 15.13
N LYS A 123 12.91 -11.15 14.89
CA LYS A 123 11.80 -10.86 15.80
C LYS A 123 10.49 -11.46 15.29
N GLY A 124 9.62 -11.85 16.21
CA GLY A 124 8.30 -12.41 15.92
C GLY A 124 7.15 -11.46 16.22
N LEU A 125 5.95 -12.02 16.14
CA LEU A 125 4.69 -11.30 16.26
C LEU A 125 4.54 -10.51 17.58
N GLU A 126 4.96 -11.08 18.70
CA GLU A 126 4.84 -10.45 20.03
C GLU A 126 5.71 -9.21 20.13
N PHE A 127 6.99 -9.30 19.73
CA PHE A 127 7.90 -8.16 19.71
C PHE A 127 7.36 -7.03 18.81
N ARG A 128 6.94 -7.37 17.58
CA ARG A 128 6.37 -6.41 16.65
C ARG A 128 5.13 -5.72 17.21
N ASN A 129 4.21 -6.46 17.80
CA ASN A 129 2.99 -5.89 18.36
C ASN A 129 3.30 -4.96 19.54
N GLN A 130 4.24 -5.35 20.43
CA GLN A 130 4.64 -4.49 21.54
C GLN A 130 5.35 -3.23 21.04
N LEU A 131 6.19 -3.34 20.00
CA LEU A 131 6.85 -2.18 19.39
C LEU A 131 5.82 -1.16 18.86
N ILE A 132 4.75 -1.64 18.20
CA ILE A 132 3.67 -0.75 17.73
C ILE A 132 2.99 -0.04 18.92
N ILE A 133 2.74 -0.74 20.02
CA ILE A 133 2.12 -0.19 21.21
C ILE A 133 3.04 0.87 21.84
N ASP A 134 4.32 0.54 22.07
CA ASP A 134 5.29 1.44 22.68
C ASP A 134 5.49 2.71 21.84
N MET A 135 5.54 2.57 20.50
CA MET A 135 5.60 3.72 19.59
C MET A 135 4.35 4.59 19.66
N ALA A 136 3.17 3.98 19.73
CA ALA A 136 1.90 4.71 19.83
C ALA A 136 1.82 5.48 21.17
N GLU A 137 2.28 4.90 22.28
CA GLU A 137 2.39 5.57 23.58
C GLU A 137 3.38 6.74 23.53
N ALA A 138 4.42 6.65 22.72
CA ALA A 138 5.36 7.74 22.45
C ALA A 138 4.87 8.76 21.42
N GLY A 139 3.63 8.63 20.92
CA GLY A 139 3.01 9.58 19.99
C GLY A 139 3.28 9.31 18.50
N VAL A 140 3.86 8.16 18.14
CA VAL A 140 4.12 7.77 16.76
C VAL A 140 3.24 6.58 16.35
N ALA A 141 2.27 6.81 15.47
CA ALA A 141 1.40 5.76 14.98
C ALA A 141 2.13 4.91 13.93
N ALA A 142 2.28 3.61 14.20
CA ALA A 142 2.74 2.61 13.24
C ALA A 142 1.61 1.64 12.88
N ASN A 143 1.75 0.91 11.79
CA ASN A 143 0.73 -0.01 11.30
C ASN A 143 1.35 -1.29 10.76
N VAL A 144 0.53 -2.16 10.18
CA VAL A 144 0.94 -3.39 9.46
C VAL A 144 0.20 -3.47 8.13
N HIS A 145 0.92 -3.64 7.03
CA HIS A 145 0.35 -3.76 5.69
C HIS A 145 0.81 -5.05 5.00
N TYR A 146 0.02 -6.16 5.07
CA TYR A 146 -1.28 -6.26 5.75
C TYR A 146 -1.38 -7.61 6.47
N LYS A 147 -2.37 -7.77 7.36
CA LYS A 147 -2.73 -9.09 7.86
C LYS A 147 -3.14 -9.97 6.68
N PRO A 148 -2.53 -11.16 6.49
CA PRO A 148 -2.83 -12.04 5.36
C PRO A 148 -4.30 -12.44 5.28
N LEU A 149 -4.87 -12.47 4.07
CA LEU A 149 -6.28 -12.80 3.85
C LEU A 149 -6.72 -14.11 4.53
N PRO A 150 -5.93 -15.23 4.49
CA PRO A 150 -6.29 -16.46 5.16
C PRO A 150 -6.48 -16.34 6.69
N MET A 151 -5.96 -15.28 7.30
CA MET A 151 -6.12 -15.03 8.74
C MET A 151 -7.42 -14.32 9.10
N HIS A 152 -8.16 -13.77 8.14
CA HIS A 152 -9.44 -13.12 8.36
C HIS A 152 -10.59 -14.12 8.44
N THR A 153 -11.57 -13.82 9.28
CA THR A 153 -12.73 -14.71 9.54
C THR A 153 -13.48 -15.10 8.27
N ALA A 154 -13.67 -14.15 7.33
CA ALA A 154 -14.36 -14.42 6.07
C ALA A 154 -13.64 -15.50 5.24
N TYR A 155 -12.33 -15.41 5.12
CA TYR A 155 -11.55 -16.35 4.33
C TYR A 155 -11.37 -17.69 5.02
N LYS A 156 -11.25 -17.71 6.37
CA LYS A 156 -11.27 -18.96 7.15
C LYS A 156 -12.58 -19.74 6.94
N LYS A 157 -13.71 -19.05 6.86
CA LYS A 157 -15.02 -19.68 6.56
C LYS A 157 -15.09 -20.26 5.13
N LEU A 158 -14.25 -19.81 4.22
CA LEU A 158 -14.11 -20.35 2.86
C LEU A 158 -13.08 -21.49 2.79
N GLY A 159 -12.50 -21.92 3.93
CA GLY A 159 -11.57 -23.04 3.99
C GLY A 159 -10.10 -22.68 3.84
N PHE A 160 -9.74 -21.38 3.79
CA PHE A 160 -8.34 -20.97 3.76
C PHE A 160 -7.66 -21.08 5.14
N ASP A 161 -6.46 -21.67 5.18
CA ASP A 161 -5.60 -21.73 6.37
C ASP A 161 -4.29 -21.01 6.10
N ILE A 162 -3.84 -20.17 7.04
CA ILE A 162 -2.56 -19.45 6.93
C ILE A 162 -1.35 -20.39 6.85
N LYS A 163 -1.46 -21.59 7.35
CA LYS A 163 -0.40 -22.63 7.28
C LYS A 163 -0.02 -22.99 5.84
N ASP A 164 -0.95 -22.86 4.90
CA ASP A 164 -0.72 -23.10 3.47
C ASP A 164 0.03 -21.93 2.80
N TYR A 165 0.21 -20.81 3.53
CA TYR A 165 0.83 -19.58 3.04
C TYR A 165 2.00 -19.11 3.93
N PRO A 166 3.05 -19.95 4.13
CA PRO A 166 4.12 -19.66 5.09
C PRO A 166 4.92 -18.41 4.77
N ASN A 167 5.06 -18.05 3.49
CA ASN A 167 5.75 -16.83 3.08
C ASN A 167 4.96 -15.57 3.46
N ALA A 168 3.64 -15.58 3.29
CA ALA A 168 2.76 -14.48 3.69
C ALA A 168 2.77 -14.30 5.22
N TYR A 169 2.77 -15.41 5.97
CA TYR A 169 2.87 -15.34 7.43
C TYR A 169 4.22 -14.76 7.89
N ARG A 170 5.33 -15.23 7.33
CA ARG A 170 6.69 -14.74 7.67
C ARG A 170 6.86 -13.25 7.36
N GLN A 171 6.21 -12.75 6.31
CA GLN A 171 6.21 -11.31 6.02
C GLN A 171 5.38 -10.54 7.04
N PHE A 172 4.24 -11.07 7.45
CA PHE A 172 3.31 -10.42 8.37
C PHE A 172 3.82 -10.40 9.81
N GLU A 173 4.44 -11.50 10.30
CA GLU A 173 4.75 -11.65 11.73
C GLU A 173 5.75 -10.62 12.26
N ASN A 174 6.65 -10.12 11.42
CA ASN A 174 7.70 -9.19 11.81
C ASN A 174 7.74 -7.90 11.00
N GLU A 175 6.69 -7.61 10.24
CA GLU A 175 6.56 -6.35 9.48
C GLU A 175 5.91 -5.27 10.32
N ILE A 176 6.48 -4.06 10.26
CA ILE A 176 5.91 -2.83 10.77
C ILE A 176 6.00 -1.74 9.69
N THR A 177 4.93 -0.97 9.54
CA THR A 177 4.88 0.14 8.60
C THR A 177 4.99 1.46 9.31
N LEU A 178 5.99 2.25 8.94
CA LEU A 178 6.23 3.59 9.50
C LEU A 178 5.39 4.66 8.77
N PRO A 179 5.09 5.79 9.44
CA PRO A 179 4.38 6.91 8.84
C PRO A 179 5.09 7.42 7.59
N LEU A 180 4.35 7.57 6.48
CA LEU A 180 4.90 8.08 5.23
C LEU A 180 3.84 8.86 4.45
N HIS A 181 3.94 10.19 4.46
CA HIS A 181 3.11 11.09 3.67
C HIS A 181 3.85 12.41 3.39
N THR A 182 3.43 13.12 2.36
CA THR A 182 4.14 14.32 1.88
C THR A 182 4.06 15.54 2.81
N CYS A 183 3.17 15.53 3.80
CA CYS A 183 3.08 16.58 4.82
C CYS A 183 3.98 16.30 6.03
N LEU A 184 4.69 15.19 6.07
CA LEU A 184 5.64 14.89 7.14
C LEU A 184 6.84 15.82 7.01
N THR A 185 7.15 16.59 8.06
CA THR A 185 8.35 17.44 8.09
C THR A 185 9.60 16.60 8.36
N ASP A 186 10.77 17.18 8.17
CA ASP A 186 12.03 16.50 8.46
C ASP A 186 12.19 16.19 9.94
N GLU A 187 11.82 17.15 10.80
CA GLU A 187 11.84 16.99 12.25
C GLU A 187 10.87 15.87 12.71
N GLN A 188 9.72 15.76 12.05
CA GLN A 188 8.77 14.68 12.34
C GLN A 188 9.32 13.32 11.87
N ALA A 189 10.01 13.26 10.73
CA ALA A 189 10.67 12.04 10.28
C ALA A 189 11.79 11.61 11.24
N GLU A 190 12.59 12.55 11.72
CA GLU A 190 13.61 12.31 12.75
C GLU A 190 12.99 11.81 14.06
N ALA A 191 11.89 12.43 14.52
CA ALA A 191 11.16 11.96 15.69
C ALA A 191 10.62 10.54 15.55
N VAL A 192 10.19 10.12 14.34
CA VAL A 192 9.80 8.72 14.07
C VAL A 192 11.01 7.80 14.21
N ILE A 193 12.17 8.17 13.66
CA ILE A 193 13.41 7.39 13.75
C ILE A 193 13.82 7.21 15.21
N ASP A 194 13.88 8.29 15.96
CA ASP A 194 14.32 8.26 17.37
C ASP A 194 13.36 7.45 18.24
N THR A 195 12.05 7.61 18.04
CA THR A 195 11.04 6.83 18.74
C THR A 195 11.17 5.35 18.42
N PHE A 196 11.28 4.99 17.16
CA PHE A 196 11.47 3.60 16.76
C PHE A 196 12.72 2.99 17.40
N LYS A 197 13.87 3.67 17.33
CA LYS A 197 15.13 3.20 17.91
C LYS A 197 15.03 3.06 19.43
N GLY A 198 14.44 4.03 20.10
CA GLY A 198 14.26 4.01 21.54
C GLY A 198 13.38 2.84 22.01
N CYS A 199 12.22 2.65 21.38
CA CYS A 199 11.30 1.55 21.69
C CYS A 199 11.90 0.18 21.33
N TYR A 200 12.56 0.06 20.19
CA TYR A 200 13.22 -1.17 19.75
C TYR A 200 14.27 -1.62 20.77
N ARG A 201 15.22 -0.74 21.13
CA ARG A 201 16.30 -1.05 22.08
C ARG A 201 15.78 -1.38 23.48
N LYS A 202 14.74 -0.68 23.93
CA LYS A 202 14.07 -0.98 25.22
C LYS A 202 13.53 -2.40 25.22
N LEU A 203 12.80 -2.80 24.18
CA LEU A 203 12.23 -4.14 24.07
C LEU A 203 13.29 -5.22 23.93
N GLU A 204 14.32 -4.97 23.12
CA GLU A 204 15.43 -5.92 22.95
C GLU A 204 16.15 -6.19 24.27
N LYS A 205 16.39 -5.17 25.08
CA LYS A 205 16.95 -5.34 26.42
C LYS A 205 16.03 -6.16 27.32
N MET A 206 14.74 -5.93 27.30
CA MET A 206 13.75 -6.69 28.07
C MET A 206 13.72 -8.19 27.68
N ASP A 207 13.83 -8.49 26.40
CA ASP A 207 13.89 -9.86 25.89
C ASP A 207 15.17 -10.56 26.38
N MET A 208 16.34 -9.90 26.27
CA MET A 208 17.61 -10.44 26.76
C MET A 208 17.58 -10.70 28.27
N ASP A 209 17.00 -9.80 29.08
CA ASP A 209 16.89 -9.97 30.52
C ASP A 209 15.97 -11.14 30.89
N ARG A 210 14.92 -11.40 30.11
CA ARG A 210 14.03 -12.57 30.27
C ARG A 210 14.72 -13.88 29.95
N GLU A 211 15.50 -13.93 28.89
CA GLU A 211 16.28 -15.13 28.51
C GLU A 211 17.32 -15.48 29.58
N ILE A 212 18.03 -14.50 30.11
CA ILE A 212 19.03 -14.68 31.18
C ILE A 212 18.35 -15.05 32.49
N GLY A 213 17.21 -14.46 32.81
CA GLY A 213 16.46 -14.74 34.05
C GLY A 213 15.76 -16.10 34.06
N GLY A 214 15.40 -16.64 32.88
CA GLY A 214 14.79 -17.96 32.72
C GLY A 214 15.79 -19.14 32.79
N LEU A 215 17.09 -18.85 32.77
CA LEU A 215 18.18 -19.83 32.91
C LEU A 215 18.63 -20.10 34.38
N LYS A 216 17.95 -19.48 35.34
CA LYS A 216 18.13 -19.72 36.78
C LYS A 216 16.95 -20.51 37.33
#